data_a24b3dfa42d9efeee9ab46f4409e1bc9
#
_entry.id   a24b3dfa42d9efeee9ab46f4409e1bc9
#
_cell.length_a   1.000
_cell.length_b   1.000
_cell.length_c   1.000
_cell.angle_alpha   90.00
_cell.angle_beta   90.00
_cell.angle_gamma   90.00
#
_symmetry.space_group_name_H-M   'P 1'
#
loop_
_entity.id
_entity.type
_entity.pdbx_description
1 polymer ?
#
loop_
_entity_poly.entity_id
_entity_poly.type
_entity_poly.pdbx_seq_one_letter_code
_entity_poly.pdbx_strand_id
1 'polypeptide(L)'
;MHLVRKTLLATTLIAACSFTSFHLYAQSKDTATAAHLAETKKLFIDVHQLEPGKVTFEAVASAHAKDLATEGKYSVQFLKYWGDENKGLVYCLSSAPDSAAISNTHAEAHGLLPAHVYEVTGGMEAALKGNEHLFLDVHYLGAGKVTAAAVAAAHEKDLAVQQKHGVNFINYWVDEKEGVIVCLSQAKDSTAVIENHKEAHGLLPAEIYEVKQGN
;
A
#
# COMPACT_ATOMS: atom_id res chain seq x y z
N MET A 1 43.74 56.47 48.74
CA MET A 1 42.93 57.57 49.33
C MET A 1 41.46 57.16 49.14
N HIS A 2 40.86 56.80 50.22
CA HIS A 2 39.49 57.08 50.69
C HIS A 2 38.32 56.61 49.79
N LEU A 3 37.62 55.68 50.28
CA LEU A 3 36.44 55.64 51.20
C LEU A 3 35.14 55.81 50.39
N VAL A 4 34.04 55.14 50.51
CA VAL A 4 33.23 54.63 51.59
C VAL A 4 32.00 53.91 50.99
N ARG A 5 31.66 52.79 51.55
CA ARG A 5 30.36 52.10 51.70
C ARG A 5 29.11 52.88 51.31
N LYS A 6 28.15 52.14 50.74
CA LYS A 6 26.86 51.91 51.43
C LYS A 6 26.05 50.76 50.80
N THR A 7 25.78 49.80 51.62
CA THR A 7 24.73 48.77 51.53
C THR A 7 23.33 49.40 51.54
N LEU A 8 22.42 48.84 50.77
CA LEU A 8 20.99 48.77 51.19
C LEU A 8 20.34 47.49 50.69
N LEU A 9 19.83 46.73 51.65
CA LEU A 9 18.87 45.64 51.50
C LEU A 9 17.48 46.19 51.19
N ALA A 10 16.69 45.48 50.42
CA ALA A 10 15.22 45.32 50.58
C ALA A 10 14.78 44.21 49.62
N THR A 11 14.52 43.03 50.12
CA THR A 11 13.27 42.36 50.52
C THR A 11 12.20 42.25 49.44
N THR A 12 12.02 40.97 49.07
CA THR A 12 10.79 40.19 48.84
C THR A 12 9.68 40.73 47.94
N LEU A 13 9.30 39.95 46.96
CA LEU A 13 7.95 39.36 46.96
C LEU A 13 7.92 38.11 46.03
N ILE A 14 7.60 36.99 46.66
CA ILE A 14 7.21 35.74 46.01
C ILE A 14 5.76 35.91 45.52
N ALA A 15 5.52 35.78 44.23
CA ALA A 15 4.18 35.54 43.75
C ALA A 15 4.23 34.24 42.93
N ALA A 16 3.84 33.16 43.62
CA ALA A 16 3.53 31.89 42.97
C ALA A 16 2.27 32.08 42.13
N CYS A 17 2.37 31.90 40.84
CA CYS A 17 1.24 31.72 39.96
C CYS A 17 1.18 30.30 39.47
N SER A 18 0.42 29.50 40.21
CA SER A 18 -0.01 28.15 39.83
C SER A 18 -1.08 28.27 38.73
N PHE A 19 -0.71 28.25 37.47
CA PHE A 19 -1.62 28.05 36.35
C PHE A 19 -0.87 27.45 35.14
N THR A 20 -0.52 26.17 35.20
CA THR A 20 -0.12 25.44 34.01
C THR A 20 -0.32 23.92 34.15
N SER A 21 -1.52 23.46 34.45
CA SER A 21 -1.76 22.01 34.49
C SER A 21 -2.94 21.52 33.64
N PHE A 22 -3.67 22.41 32.97
CA PHE A 22 -4.89 21.99 32.25
C PHE A 22 -4.75 21.91 30.72
N HIS A 23 -3.66 22.44 30.12
CA HIS A 23 -3.51 22.40 28.66
C HIS A 23 -2.74 21.18 28.13
N LEU A 24 -1.97 20.47 28.97
CA LEU A 24 -1.23 19.27 28.51
C LEU A 24 -2.10 18.00 28.36
N TYR A 25 -3.27 17.95 29.02
CA TYR A 25 -4.09 16.73 29.03
C TYR A 25 -5.00 16.59 27.80
N ALA A 26 -5.37 17.70 27.15
CA ALA A 26 -6.16 17.68 25.93
C ALA A 26 -5.30 17.35 24.70
N GLN A 27 -4.08 17.92 24.62
CA GLN A 27 -3.18 17.68 23.49
C GLN A 27 -2.62 16.26 23.44
N SER A 28 -2.46 15.57 24.59
CA SER A 28 -1.98 14.20 24.62
C SER A 28 -3.03 13.17 24.16
N LYS A 29 -4.32 13.46 24.34
CA LYS A 29 -5.39 12.56 23.86
C LYS A 29 -5.58 12.66 22.36
N ASP A 30 -5.53 13.87 21.80
CA ASP A 30 -5.71 14.06 20.34
C ASP A 30 -4.52 13.54 19.54
N THR A 31 -3.28 13.71 20.05
CA THR A 31 -2.08 13.14 19.42
C THR A 31 -2.00 11.62 19.56
N ALA A 32 -2.42 11.05 20.70
CA ALA A 32 -2.47 9.60 20.88
C ALA A 32 -3.55 8.96 19.99
N THR A 33 -4.72 9.63 19.82
CA THR A 33 -5.79 9.15 18.94
C THR A 33 -5.40 9.28 17.47
N ALA A 34 -4.75 10.37 17.06
CA ALA A 34 -4.25 10.55 15.69
C ALA A 34 -3.09 9.58 15.38
N ALA A 35 -2.16 9.38 16.32
CA ALA A 35 -1.10 8.39 16.19
C ALA A 35 -1.67 6.96 16.14
N HIS A 36 -2.66 6.63 16.96
CA HIS A 36 -3.31 5.32 16.95
C HIS A 36 -4.09 5.06 15.66
N LEU A 37 -4.77 6.08 15.11
CA LEU A 37 -5.44 5.99 13.81
C LEU A 37 -4.44 5.89 12.65
N ALA A 38 -3.26 6.50 12.75
CA ALA A 38 -2.19 6.34 11.77
C ALA A 38 -1.51 4.95 11.83
N GLU A 39 -1.39 4.36 13.03
CA GLU A 39 -0.84 3.01 13.23
C GLU A 39 -1.77 1.88 12.77
N THR A 40 -3.05 2.15 12.54
CA THR A 40 -4.04 1.10 12.17
C THR A 40 -4.29 0.97 10.68
N LYS A 41 -3.69 1.82 9.83
CA LYS A 41 -3.83 1.67 8.38
C LYS A 41 -3.03 0.46 7.88
N LYS A 42 -3.72 -0.38 7.11
CA LYS A 42 -3.17 -1.59 6.48
C LYS A 42 -3.14 -1.39 4.97
N LEU A 43 -2.35 -2.21 4.29
CA LEU A 43 -2.38 -2.26 2.83
C LEU A 43 -3.42 -3.27 2.36
N PHE A 44 -4.08 -2.92 1.27
CA PHE A 44 -5.04 -3.77 0.60
C PHE A 44 -4.81 -3.77 -0.90
N ILE A 45 -5.07 -4.91 -1.53
CA ILE A 45 -5.30 -4.99 -2.96
C ILE A 45 -6.76 -5.37 -3.14
N ASP A 46 -7.53 -4.51 -3.80
CA ASP A 46 -8.88 -4.82 -4.24
C ASP A 46 -8.88 -5.13 -5.75
N VAL A 47 -9.80 -6.01 -6.15
CA VAL A 47 -9.87 -6.55 -7.50
C VAL A 47 -11.27 -6.37 -8.06
N HIS A 48 -11.38 -5.64 -9.16
CA HIS A 48 -12.61 -5.52 -9.93
C HIS A 48 -12.57 -6.47 -11.12
N GLN A 49 -13.64 -7.23 -11.27
CA GLN A 49 -13.88 -8.12 -12.42
C GLN A 49 -15.00 -7.51 -13.26
N LEU A 50 -14.63 -6.94 -14.38
CA LEU A 50 -15.53 -6.23 -15.28
C LEU A 50 -15.71 -7.04 -16.56
N GLU A 51 -16.59 -6.59 -17.47
CA GLU A 51 -16.78 -7.29 -18.74
C GLU A 51 -15.53 -7.14 -19.63
N PRO A 52 -14.91 -8.26 -20.07
CA PRO A 52 -13.69 -8.25 -20.91
C PRO A 52 -13.87 -7.39 -22.17
N GLY A 53 -12.91 -6.50 -22.44
CA GLY A 53 -12.90 -5.63 -23.60
C GLY A 53 -13.93 -4.48 -23.59
N LYS A 54 -14.69 -4.30 -22.49
CA LYS A 54 -15.67 -3.22 -22.34
C LYS A 54 -15.19 -2.03 -21.52
N VAL A 55 -14.10 -2.22 -20.78
CA VAL A 55 -13.53 -1.16 -19.93
C VAL A 55 -12.18 -0.76 -20.48
N THR A 56 -12.03 0.53 -20.78
CA THR A 56 -10.76 1.11 -21.21
C THR A 56 -9.96 1.60 -20.01
N PHE A 57 -8.66 1.69 -20.15
CA PHE A 57 -7.78 2.24 -19.11
C PHE A 57 -8.13 3.70 -18.75
N GLU A 58 -8.61 4.50 -19.72
CA GLU A 58 -9.10 5.86 -19.49
C GLU A 58 -10.37 5.88 -18.62
N ALA A 59 -11.28 4.91 -18.82
CA ALA A 59 -12.47 4.78 -17.99
C ALA A 59 -12.07 4.40 -16.55
N VAL A 60 -11.08 3.54 -16.37
CA VAL A 60 -10.51 3.20 -15.06
C VAL A 60 -9.88 4.44 -14.41
N ALA A 61 -9.07 5.20 -15.15
CA ALA A 61 -8.48 6.45 -14.67
C ALA A 61 -9.55 7.46 -14.21
N SER A 62 -10.65 7.55 -14.96
CA SER A 62 -11.77 8.43 -14.61
C SER A 62 -12.53 7.97 -13.36
N ALA A 63 -12.67 6.67 -13.14
CA ALA A 63 -13.24 6.11 -11.92
C ALA A 63 -12.29 6.36 -10.72
N HIS A 64 -11.01 6.07 -10.90
CA HIS A 64 -9.99 6.32 -9.89
C HIS A 64 -9.92 7.80 -9.45
N ALA A 65 -10.07 8.75 -10.37
CA ALA A 65 -10.16 10.17 -10.01
C ALA A 65 -11.33 10.50 -9.07
N LYS A 66 -12.46 9.77 -9.17
CA LYS A 66 -13.58 9.89 -8.23
C LYS A 66 -13.27 9.24 -6.88
N ASP A 67 -12.54 8.13 -6.89
CA ASP A 67 -12.06 7.49 -5.66
C ASP A 67 -11.16 8.44 -4.88
N LEU A 68 -10.18 9.07 -5.52
CA LEU A 68 -9.29 10.07 -4.92
C LEU A 68 -10.06 11.28 -4.35
N ALA A 69 -11.18 11.68 -4.99
CA ALA A 69 -12.01 12.75 -4.47
C ALA A 69 -12.86 12.34 -3.25
N THR A 70 -13.06 11.04 -3.03
CA THR A 70 -13.94 10.46 -2.01
C THR A 70 -13.19 9.82 -0.86
N GLU A 71 -11.96 9.33 -1.09
CA GLU A 71 -11.15 8.49 -0.19
C GLU A 71 -10.98 9.08 1.22
N GLY A 72 -10.81 10.41 1.32
CA GLY A 72 -10.60 11.10 2.60
C GLY A 72 -11.77 10.93 3.58
N LYS A 73 -13.00 10.76 3.08
CA LYS A 73 -14.20 10.55 3.90
C LYS A 73 -14.17 9.23 4.66
N TYR A 74 -13.54 8.22 4.09
CA TYR A 74 -13.44 6.86 4.64
C TYR A 74 -12.05 6.54 5.19
N SER A 75 -11.16 7.53 5.27
CA SER A 75 -9.77 7.34 5.70
C SER A 75 -9.01 6.33 4.80
N VAL A 76 -9.39 6.20 3.55
CA VAL A 76 -8.66 5.44 2.52
C VAL A 76 -7.60 6.34 1.89
N GLN A 77 -6.58 5.74 1.32
CA GLN A 77 -5.61 6.36 0.44
C GLN A 77 -5.31 5.38 -0.69
N PHE A 78 -5.78 5.67 -1.89
CA PHE A 78 -5.42 4.91 -3.08
C PHE A 78 -3.99 5.29 -3.52
N LEU A 79 -3.19 4.29 -3.84
CA LEU A 79 -1.77 4.45 -4.12
C LEU A 79 -1.45 4.22 -5.60
N LYS A 80 -1.98 3.12 -6.16
CA LYS A 80 -1.75 2.71 -7.55
C LYS A 80 -2.89 1.83 -8.02
N TYR A 81 -3.04 1.73 -9.34
CA TYR A 81 -3.92 0.73 -9.94
C TYR A 81 -3.28 0.13 -11.18
N TRP A 82 -3.69 -1.09 -11.52
CA TRP A 82 -3.27 -1.82 -12.71
C TRP A 82 -4.49 -2.38 -13.42
N GLY A 83 -4.54 -2.23 -14.74
CA GLY A 83 -5.68 -2.66 -15.54
C GLY A 83 -5.26 -3.51 -16.73
N ASP A 84 -5.97 -4.63 -16.94
CA ASP A 84 -5.99 -5.41 -18.17
C ASP A 84 -7.33 -5.22 -18.88
N GLU A 85 -7.34 -4.40 -19.93
CA GLU A 85 -8.55 -4.08 -20.70
C GLU A 85 -9.12 -5.32 -21.39
N ASN A 86 -8.27 -6.24 -21.85
CA ASN A 86 -8.68 -7.44 -22.56
C ASN A 86 -9.39 -8.44 -21.65
N LYS A 87 -8.99 -8.50 -20.39
CA LYS A 87 -9.57 -9.38 -19.37
C LYS A 87 -10.65 -8.70 -18.54
N GLY A 88 -10.76 -7.36 -18.63
CA GLY A 88 -11.66 -6.59 -17.78
C GLY A 88 -11.30 -6.63 -16.31
N LEU A 89 -10.00 -6.72 -15.99
CA LEU A 89 -9.50 -6.79 -14.63
C LEU A 89 -8.86 -5.47 -14.21
N VAL A 90 -9.16 -5.04 -12.99
CA VAL A 90 -8.50 -3.89 -12.36
C VAL A 90 -8.10 -4.27 -10.94
N TYR A 91 -6.84 -4.05 -10.62
CA TYR A 91 -6.25 -4.21 -9.29
C TYR A 91 -5.93 -2.83 -8.75
N CYS A 92 -6.40 -2.50 -7.54
CA CYS A 92 -6.09 -1.24 -6.88
C CYS A 92 -5.32 -1.51 -5.59
N LEU A 93 -4.21 -0.81 -5.38
CA LEU A 93 -3.45 -0.83 -4.13
C LEU A 93 -3.87 0.37 -3.31
N SER A 94 -4.27 0.14 -2.09
CA SER A 94 -4.70 1.18 -1.16
C SER A 94 -4.20 0.96 0.26
N SER A 95 -4.19 2.04 1.05
CA SER A 95 -4.01 2.02 2.50
C SER A 95 -5.31 2.44 3.15
N ALA A 96 -5.86 1.60 4.04
CA ALA A 96 -7.17 1.80 4.65
C ALA A 96 -7.21 1.24 6.09
N PRO A 97 -8.18 1.66 6.93
CA PRO A 97 -8.40 1.04 8.24
C PRO A 97 -8.92 -0.40 8.13
N ASP A 98 -9.76 -0.68 7.14
CA ASP A 98 -10.34 -2.00 6.86
C ASP A 98 -10.86 -2.10 5.42
N SER A 99 -11.26 -3.30 5.01
CA SER A 99 -11.81 -3.57 3.67
C SER A 99 -13.18 -2.90 3.42
N ALA A 100 -13.96 -2.65 4.48
CA ALA A 100 -15.27 -1.99 4.34
C ALA A 100 -15.09 -0.51 3.94
N ALA A 101 -14.05 0.16 4.44
CA ALA A 101 -13.73 1.53 4.05
C ALA A 101 -13.46 1.65 2.55
N ILE A 102 -12.75 0.68 1.95
CA ILE A 102 -12.48 0.62 0.51
C ILE A 102 -13.79 0.44 -0.27
N SER A 103 -14.58 -0.57 0.10
CA SER A 103 -15.87 -0.84 -0.55
C SER A 103 -16.83 0.36 -0.47
N ASN A 104 -16.87 1.06 0.68
CA ASN A 104 -17.70 2.25 0.85
C ASN A 104 -17.22 3.42 -0.01
N THR A 105 -15.89 3.58 -0.17
CA THR A 105 -15.33 4.60 -1.05
C THR A 105 -15.77 4.36 -2.50
N HIS A 106 -15.57 3.15 -3.03
CA HIS A 106 -15.98 2.79 -4.39
C HIS A 106 -17.50 2.92 -4.60
N ALA A 107 -18.30 2.49 -3.61
CA ALA A 107 -19.77 2.61 -3.68
C ALA A 107 -20.22 4.05 -3.85
N GLU A 108 -19.64 4.99 -3.10
CA GLU A 108 -19.97 6.41 -3.17
C GLU A 108 -19.37 7.09 -4.41
N ALA A 109 -18.13 6.75 -4.77
CA ALA A 109 -17.40 7.40 -5.86
C ALA A 109 -18.00 7.09 -7.24
N HIS A 110 -18.30 5.83 -7.51
CA HIS A 110 -18.72 5.37 -8.84
C HIS A 110 -19.65 4.15 -8.86
N GLY A 111 -19.90 3.52 -7.72
CA GLY A 111 -20.85 2.41 -7.58
C GLY A 111 -20.33 1.04 -8.01
N LEU A 112 -19.10 0.91 -8.53
CA LEU A 112 -18.49 -0.38 -8.90
C LEU A 112 -17.78 -0.98 -7.68
N LEU A 113 -18.34 -2.05 -7.13
CA LEU A 113 -17.73 -2.72 -5.98
C LEU A 113 -16.68 -3.73 -6.44
N PRO A 114 -15.58 -3.88 -5.67
CA PRO A 114 -14.60 -4.91 -5.95
C PRO A 114 -15.17 -6.32 -5.70
N ALA A 115 -14.75 -7.29 -6.50
CA ALA A 115 -15.08 -8.70 -6.33
C ALA A 115 -14.33 -9.30 -5.13
N HIS A 116 -13.11 -8.83 -4.89
CA HIS A 116 -12.24 -9.26 -3.79
C HIS A 116 -11.51 -8.08 -3.17
N VAL A 117 -11.24 -8.14 -1.87
CA VAL A 117 -10.37 -7.20 -1.14
C VAL A 117 -9.45 -8.01 -0.24
N TYR A 118 -8.17 -8.02 -0.56
CA TYR A 118 -7.13 -8.75 0.14
C TYR A 118 -6.37 -7.81 1.07
N GLU A 119 -6.29 -8.15 2.37
CA GLU A 119 -5.39 -7.47 3.30
C GLU A 119 -3.97 -8.01 3.09
N VAL A 120 -3.04 -7.15 2.66
CA VAL A 120 -1.72 -7.61 2.20
C VAL A 120 -0.57 -6.97 2.97
N THR A 121 0.55 -7.69 3.01
CA THR A 121 1.86 -7.13 3.33
C THR A 121 2.65 -7.01 2.02
N GLY A 122 3.37 -5.91 1.83
CA GLY A 122 4.18 -5.68 0.63
C GLY A 122 5.66 -5.96 0.85
N GLY A 123 6.35 -6.30 -0.23
CA GLY A 123 7.80 -6.35 -0.29
C GLY A 123 8.44 -4.98 -0.56
N MET A 124 9.72 -4.97 -0.91
CA MET A 124 10.43 -3.76 -1.33
C MET A 124 10.17 -3.47 -2.81
N GLU A 125 9.78 -2.23 -3.10
CA GLU A 125 9.53 -1.79 -4.47
C GLU A 125 10.83 -1.50 -5.21
N ALA A 126 11.04 -2.13 -6.37
CA ALA A 126 12.10 -1.80 -7.29
C ALA A 126 11.64 -0.79 -8.35
N ALA A 127 12.60 -0.06 -8.91
CA ALA A 127 12.30 0.91 -9.97
C ALA A 127 11.93 0.23 -11.29
N LEU A 128 11.00 0.83 -12.03
CA LEU A 128 10.72 0.47 -13.42
C LEU A 128 11.95 0.75 -14.30
N LYS A 129 12.20 -0.13 -15.26
CA LYS A 129 13.33 -0.03 -16.20
C LYS A 129 12.81 -0.06 -17.63
N GLY A 130 13.24 0.90 -18.46
CA GLY A 130 12.89 0.92 -19.89
C GLY A 130 11.39 0.96 -20.16
N ASN A 131 10.99 0.39 -21.31
CA ASN A 131 9.62 0.37 -21.81
C ASN A 131 9.07 -1.07 -21.90
N GLU A 132 9.55 -1.97 -21.08
CA GLU A 132 9.10 -3.35 -21.00
C GLU A 132 7.64 -3.41 -20.50
N HIS A 133 6.91 -4.46 -20.88
CA HIS A 133 5.54 -4.68 -20.46
C HIS A 133 5.47 -5.00 -18.97
N LEU A 134 4.41 -4.56 -18.31
CA LEU A 134 4.13 -4.90 -16.93
C LEU A 134 3.23 -6.13 -16.85
N PHE A 135 3.57 -7.01 -15.94
CA PHE A 135 2.78 -8.21 -15.65
C PHE A 135 2.44 -8.27 -14.17
N LEU A 136 1.16 -8.49 -13.87
CA LEU A 136 0.70 -8.98 -12.58
C LEU A 136 0.52 -10.50 -12.69
N ASP A 137 1.18 -11.24 -11.83
CA ASP A 137 0.96 -12.66 -11.67
C ASP A 137 0.39 -12.98 -10.29
N VAL A 138 -0.48 -13.99 -10.23
CA VAL A 138 -1.25 -14.31 -9.02
C VAL A 138 -1.08 -15.78 -8.67
N HIS A 139 -0.75 -16.06 -7.41
CA HIS A 139 -0.67 -17.41 -6.88
C HIS A 139 -1.77 -17.59 -5.81
N TYR A 140 -2.53 -18.67 -5.93
CA TYR A 140 -3.54 -19.09 -4.95
C TYR A 140 -3.03 -20.35 -4.24
N LEU A 141 -2.49 -20.21 -3.04
CA LEU A 141 -1.92 -21.32 -2.27
C LEU A 141 -2.91 -21.89 -1.25
N GLY A 142 -3.97 -21.14 -0.96
CA GLY A 142 -5.00 -21.48 0.01
C GLY A 142 -4.73 -20.92 1.40
N ALA A 143 -5.81 -20.67 2.12
CA ALA A 143 -5.85 -20.00 3.41
C ALA A 143 -4.83 -20.57 4.41
N GLY A 144 -3.98 -19.70 4.96
CA GLY A 144 -2.97 -20.04 5.96
C GLY A 144 -1.83 -20.95 5.46
N LYS A 145 -1.68 -21.13 4.14
CA LYS A 145 -0.63 -21.99 3.55
C LYS A 145 0.65 -21.23 3.18
N VAL A 146 0.66 -19.93 3.27
CA VAL A 146 1.79 -19.08 2.94
C VAL A 146 2.04 -18.08 4.07
N THR A 147 3.31 -17.68 4.22
CA THR A 147 3.70 -16.57 5.10
C THR A 147 4.50 -15.54 4.30
N ALA A 148 4.46 -14.28 4.71
CA ALA A 148 5.25 -13.21 4.10
C ALA A 148 6.76 -13.55 4.10
N ALA A 149 7.27 -14.19 5.15
CA ALA A 149 8.66 -14.63 5.21
C ALA A 149 9.00 -15.72 4.17
N ALA A 150 8.08 -16.67 3.91
CA ALA A 150 8.28 -17.68 2.88
C ALA A 150 8.26 -17.08 1.47
N VAL A 151 7.39 -16.09 1.22
CA VAL A 151 7.32 -15.37 -0.05
C VAL A 151 8.59 -14.54 -0.26
N ALA A 152 9.06 -13.82 0.77
CA ALA A 152 10.31 -13.07 0.69
C ALA A 152 11.49 -13.98 0.30
N ALA A 153 11.60 -15.17 0.91
CA ALA A 153 12.65 -16.13 0.56
C ALA A 153 12.50 -16.73 -0.87
N ALA A 154 11.28 -16.87 -1.37
CA ALA A 154 11.04 -17.27 -2.77
C ALA A 154 11.43 -16.14 -3.72
N HIS A 155 11.03 -14.91 -3.42
CA HIS A 155 11.35 -13.73 -4.20
C HIS A 155 12.87 -13.48 -4.32
N GLU A 156 13.66 -13.73 -3.28
CA GLU A 156 15.12 -13.67 -3.37
C GLU A 156 15.69 -14.63 -4.43
N LYS A 157 15.07 -15.81 -4.61
CA LYS A 157 15.47 -16.75 -5.66
C LYS A 157 15.07 -16.25 -7.05
N ASP A 158 13.91 -15.60 -7.17
CA ASP A 158 13.49 -14.94 -8.41
C ASP A 158 14.51 -13.86 -8.81
N LEU A 159 14.90 -13.00 -7.87
CA LEU A 159 15.90 -11.96 -8.10
C LEU A 159 17.26 -12.53 -8.53
N ALA A 160 17.63 -13.71 -8.02
CA ALA A 160 18.90 -14.34 -8.35
C ALA A 160 18.99 -14.77 -9.83
N VAL A 161 17.86 -15.10 -10.48
CA VAL A 161 17.81 -15.57 -11.87
C VAL A 161 17.15 -14.59 -12.84
N GLN A 162 16.55 -13.49 -12.36
CA GLN A 162 15.76 -12.56 -13.16
C GLN A 162 16.49 -12.01 -14.40
N GLN A 163 17.80 -11.73 -14.29
CA GLN A 163 18.58 -11.22 -15.42
C GLN A 163 18.70 -12.21 -16.56
N LYS A 164 18.79 -13.53 -16.26
CA LYS A 164 18.87 -14.59 -17.25
C LYS A 164 17.60 -14.67 -18.10
N HIS A 165 16.46 -14.39 -17.48
CA HIS A 165 15.14 -14.43 -18.14
C HIS A 165 14.71 -13.07 -18.69
N GLY A 166 15.49 -11.99 -18.45
CA GLY A 166 15.11 -10.63 -18.84
C GLY A 166 13.88 -10.13 -18.08
N VAL A 167 13.75 -10.53 -16.81
CA VAL A 167 12.68 -10.07 -15.91
C VAL A 167 13.23 -9.02 -14.97
N ASN A 168 12.40 -8.07 -14.57
CA ASN A 168 12.65 -7.11 -13.50
C ASN A 168 11.46 -7.15 -12.54
N PHE A 169 11.61 -7.87 -11.44
CA PHE A 169 10.57 -7.88 -10.41
C PHE A 169 10.51 -6.53 -9.71
N ILE A 170 9.30 -5.97 -9.62
CA ILE A 170 9.05 -4.63 -9.07
C ILE A 170 8.61 -4.72 -7.62
N ASN A 171 7.61 -5.53 -7.33
CA ASN A 171 7.08 -5.71 -5.99
C ASN A 171 6.27 -7.01 -5.89
N TYR A 172 5.92 -7.39 -4.68
CA TYR A 172 4.94 -8.44 -4.39
C TYR A 172 4.12 -8.09 -3.16
N TRP A 173 2.93 -8.66 -3.05
CA TRP A 173 2.01 -8.49 -1.93
C TRP A 173 1.46 -9.85 -1.52
N VAL A 174 1.32 -10.06 -0.21
CA VAL A 174 0.93 -11.35 0.38
C VAL A 174 -0.26 -11.16 1.30
N ASP A 175 -1.35 -11.85 1.02
CA ASP A 175 -2.42 -12.10 1.98
C ASP A 175 -2.19 -13.49 2.60
N GLU A 176 -1.66 -13.53 3.82
CA GLU A 176 -1.38 -14.80 4.53
C GLU A 176 -2.67 -15.51 4.91
N LYS A 177 -3.75 -14.75 5.18
CA LYS A 177 -5.03 -15.28 5.63
C LYS A 177 -5.73 -16.05 4.51
N GLU A 178 -5.83 -15.47 3.33
CA GLU A 178 -6.47 -16.10 2.17
C GLU A 178 -5.47 -16.97 1.37
N GLY A 179 -4.17 -16.80 1.60
CA GLY A 179 -3.12 -17.53 0.90
C GLY A 179 -2.95 -17.07 -0.54
N VAL A 180 -3.06 -15.77 -0.77
CA VAL A 180 -2.93 -15.13 -2.09
C VAL A 180 -1.63 -14.34 -2.16
N ILE A 181 -0.91 -14.48 -3.27
CA ILE A 181 0.28 -13.67 -3.58
C ILE A 181 0.02 -12.99 -4.91
N VAL A 182 0.30 -11.70 -4.98
CA VAL A 182 0.28 -10.91 -6.21
C VAL A 182 1.68 -10.37 -6.43
N CYS A 183 2.29 -10.65 -7.58
CA CYS A 183 3.60 -10.14 -7.95
C CYS A 183 3.48 -9.18 -9.14
N LEU A 184 4.28 -8.12 -9.13
CA LEU A 184 4.41 -7.17 -10.23
C LEU A 184 5.82 -7.27 -10.82
N SER A 185 5.90 -7.48 -12.12
CA SER A 185 7.16 -7.57 -12.84
C SER A 185 7.13 -6.85 -14.18
N GLN A 186 8.31 -6.52 -14.72
CA GLN A 186 8.51 -6.11 -16.10
C GLN A 186 9.21 -7.23 -16.85
N ALA A 187 8.74 -7.53 -18.06
CA ALA A 187 9.35 -8.51 -18.95
C ALA A 187 8.94 -8.23 -20.41
N LYS A 188 9.62 -8.88 -21.35
CA LYS A 188 9.21 -8.82 -22.77
C LYS A 188 7.88 -9.53 -23.05
N ASP A 189 7.59 -10.59 -22.29
CA ASP A 189 6.36 -11.39 -22.38
C ASP A 189 6.12 -12.19 -21.08
N SER A 190 4.92 -12.72 -20.92
CA SER A 190 4.55 -13.54 -19.75
C SER A 190 5.33 -14.84 -19.62
N THR A 191 5.82 -15.39 -20.74
CA THR A 191 6.64 -16.62 -20.74
C THR A 191 7.94 -16.40 -19.97
N ALA A 192 8.57 -15.23 -20.12
CA ALA A 192 9.79 -14.90 -19.40
C ALA A 192 9.57 -14.93 -17.88
N VAL A 193 8.44 -14.41 -17.39
CA VAL A 193 8.08 -14.43 -15.95
C VAL A 193 7.85 -15.86 -15.46
N ILE A 194 7.11 -16.68 -16.24
CA ILE A 194 6.84 -18.08 -15.91
C ILE A 194 8.14 -18.91 -15.83
N GLU A 195 9.05 -18.76 -16.82
CA GLU A 195 10.32 -19.50 -16.82
C GLU A 195 11.25 -19.03 -15.69
N ASN A 196 11.17 -17.76 -15.29
CA ASN A 196 11.88 -17.28 -14.10
C ASN A 196 11.41 -18.00 -12.83
N HIS A 197 10.11 -17.99 -12.55
CA HIS A 197 9.54 -18.67 -11.36
C HIS A 197 9.84 -20.17 -11.37
N LYS A 198 9.76 -20.80 -12.55
CA LYS A 198 10.06 -22.22 -12.72
C LYS A 198 11.50 -22.56 -12.34
N GLU A 199 12.46 -21.75 -12.78
CA GLU A 199 13.88 -21.96 -12.44
C GLU A 199 14.17 -21.60 -10.97
N ALA A 200 13.60 -20.52 -10.46
CA ALA A 200 13.88 -20.00 -9.13
C ALA A 200 13.41 -20.93 -8.01
N HIS A 201 12.16 -21.38 -8.10
CA HIS A 201 11.53 -22.14 -7.01
C HIS A 201 10.46 -23.15 -7.46
N GLY A 202 10.10 -23.16 -8.74
CA GLY A 202 9.15 -24.12 -9.31
C GLY A 202 7.68 -23.86 -9.02
N LEU A 203 7.33 -22.81 -8.27
CA LEU A 203 5.94 -22.42 -8.00
C LEU A 203 5.47 -21.50 -9.13
N LEU A 204 4.63 -22.02 -9.99
CA LEU A 204 4.09 -21.25 -11.12
C LEU A 204 2.85 -20.44 -10.70
N PRO A 205 2.64 -19.25 -11.25
CA PRO A 205 1.42 -18.50 -11.03
C PRO A 205 0.21 -19.23 -11.60
N ALA A 206 -0.93 -19.11 -10.91
CA ALA A 206 -2.21 -19.59 -11.41
C ALA A 206 -2.74 -18.70 -12.54
N GLU A 207 -2.42 -17.42 -12.48
CA GLU A 207 -2.84 -16.39 -13.42
C GLU A 207 -1.71 -15.40 -13.68
N ILE A 208 -1.64 -14.88 -14.90
CA ILE A 208 -0.71 -13.82 -15.29
C ILE A 208 -1.38 -12.88 -16.28
N TYR A 209 -1.27 -11.58 -16.03
CA TYR A 209 -1.95 -10.52 -16.78
C TYR A 209 -0.97 -9.45 -17.23
N GLU A 210 -1.01 -9.09 -18.52
CA GLU A 210 -0.33 -7.90 -19.01
C GLU A 210 -1.17 -6.67 -18.63
N VAL A 211 -0.57 -5.73 -17.91
CA VAL A 211 -1.29 -4.61 -17.31
C VAL A 211 -0.68 -3.26 -17.66
N LYS A 212 -1.52 -2.22 -17.64
CA LYS A 212 -1.12 -0.83 -17.61
C LYS A 212 -1.21 -0.33 -16.17
N GLN A 213 -0.30 0.54 -15.75
CA GLN A 213 -0.28 1.14 -14.41
C GLN A 213 -0.72 2.59 -14.43
N GLY A 214 -1.51 3.00 -13.42
CA GLY A 214 -1.84 4.38 -13.11
C GLY A 214 -1.68 4.68 -11.60
N ASN A 215 -1.73 5.98 -11.25
CA ASN A 215 -1.60 6.53 -9.90
C ASN A 215 -2.75 7.49 -9.60
#